data_80cec715968339535ad10538ac98f450
#
_entry.id   80cec715968339535ad10538ac98f450
#
_cell.length_a   1.000
_cell.length_b   1.000
_cell.length_c   1.000
_cell.angle_alpha   90.00
_cell.angle_beta   90.00
_cell.angle_gamma   90.00
#
_symmetry.space_group_name_H-M   'P 1'
#
loop_
_entity.id
_entity.type
_entity.pdbx_description
1 polymer ?
#
loop_
_entity_poly.entity_id
_entity_poly.type
_entity_poly.pdbx_seq_one_letter_code
_entity_poly.pdbx_strand_id
1 'polypeptide(L)'
;MSQVSDEDFIAAWGQAMGSPTVVSRILSTDIRSVYRRRDRLESKGVNLPTTAIKPRASSTTSYPQGWSYARERQAEVLNGSVIVFSDAHFWPGEKTVANRALLTLIKDLKPARIIANGDVFDGAKISRHDPHGWGTLPTVKEELDACRDRMHEIVLAANPRKTLCAFDWNIGNHCSRFDRYLVNNASDFGGVVARLSDHFNEWDFAWSIRINKNVMVKHRWHNGIHATYNNALKGGMTIVTGHLHRLAVTPWADYNGRRYGIDTGTLSDPLGPQFEYLENNPTPWCSGFAVLTFRDGKLLPPELCEVHDGTAYFRGQVVCS
;
A
#
# COMPACT_ATOMS: atom_id res chain seq x y z
N MET A 1 -31.44 19.44 -8.96
CA MET A 1 -30.76 18.33 -8.24
C MET A 1 -31.19 18.46 -6.79
N SER A 2 -31.84 17.46 -6.22
CA SER A 2 -32.27 17.47 -4.82
C SER A 2 -31.03 17.50 -3.94
N GLN A 3 -31.01 18.40 -2.99
CA GLN A 3 -29.92 18.53 -2.04
C GLN A 3 -29.96 17.29 -1.12
N VAL A 4 -28.96 16.42 -1.20
CA VAL A 4 -28.82 15.24 -0.32
C VAL A 4 -28.93 15.69 1.14
N SER A 5 -29.81 15.10 1.94
CA SER A 5 -29.95 15.43 3.36
C SER A 5 -28.75 14.94 4.20
N ASP A 6 -28.56 15.47 5.41
CA ASP A 6 -27.53 14.98 6.30
C ASP A 6 -27.84 13.54 6.78
N GLU A 7 -29.13 13.20 6.90
CA GLU A 7 -29.61 11.86 7.25
C GLU A 7 -29.27 10.84 6.13
N ASP A 8 -29.55 11.19 4.87
CA ASP A 8 -29.18 10.34 3.72
C ASP A 8 -27.67 10.15 3.62
N PHE A 9 -26.90 11.19 3.94
CA PHE A 9 -25.44 11.10 3.97
C PHE A 9 -24.95 10.14 5.05
N ILE A 10 -25.48 10.23 6.27
CA ILE A 10 -25.13 9.35 7.39
C ILE A 10 -25.51 7.90 7.08
N ALA A 11 -26.69 7.68 6.49
CA ALA A 11 -27.13 6.36 6.06
C ALA A 11 -26.22 5.78 4.98
N ALA A 12 -25.89 6.58 3.95
CA ALA A 12 -24.94 6.18 2.89
C ALA A 12 -23.53 5.93 3.45
N TRP A 13 -23.10 6.70 4.46
CA TRP A 13 -21.82 6.51 5.13
C TRP A 13 -21.76 5.17 5.87
N GLY A 14 -22.82 4.82 6.61
CA GLY A 14 -22.96 3.51 7.26
C GLY A 14 -22.99 2.35 6.26
N GLN A 15 -23.75 2.49 5.17
CA GLN A 15 -23.84 1.51 4.09
C GLN A 15 -22.50 1.33 3.37
N ALA A 16 -21.76 2.41 3.17
CA ALA A 16 -20.42 2.44 2.57
C ALA A 16 -19.32 1.95 3.52
N MET A 17 -19.65 1.59 4.75
CA MET A 17 -18.70 1.22 5.80
C MET A 17 -17.58 2.26 5.97
N GLY A 18 -17.93 3.56 5.88
CA GLY A 18 -16.99 4.64 6.04
C GLY A 18 -16.10 4.95 4.84
N SER A 19 -16.35 4.38 3.67
CA SER A 19 -15.59 4.67 2.45
C SER A 19 -16.15 5.87 1.67
N PRO A 20 -15.45 7.03 1.61
CA PRO A 20 -15.90 8.21 0.87
C PRO A 20 -16.14 7.93 -0.62
N THR A 21 -15.33 7.08 -1.23
CA THR A 21 -15.48 6.70 -2.64
C THR A 21 -16.79 5.95 -2.89
N VAL A 22 -17.19 5.08 -1.98
CA VAL A 22 -18.45 4.35 -2.07
C VAL A 22 -19.63 5.29 -1.81
N VAL A 23 -19.50 6.19 -0.82
CA VAL A 23 -20.50 7.24 -0.55
C VAL A 23 -20.72 8.14 -1.76
N SER A 24 -19.66 8.57 -2.43
CA SER A 24 -19.69 9.35 -3.66
C SER A 24 -20.53 8.69 -4.74
N ARG A 25 -20.39 7.37 -4.91
CA ARG A 25 -21.18 6.58 -5.87
C ARG A 25 -22.65 6.43 -5.44
N ILE A 26 -22.90 6.09 -4.18
CA ILE A 26 -24.25 5.92 -3.65
C ILE A 26 -25.07 7.22 -3.81
N LEU A 27 -24.45 8.35 -3.51
CA LEU A 27 -25.10 9.65 -3.52
C LEU A 27 -24.97 10.39 -4.87
N SER A 28 -24.29 9.81 -5.85
CA SER A 28 -24.00 10.44 -7.16
C SER A 28 -23.44 11.85 -7.01
N THR A 29 -22.51 12.04 -6.08
CA THR A 29 -21.89 13.34 -5.77
C THR A 29 -20.37 13.25 -5.91
N ASP A 30 -19.70 14.39 -6.09
CA ASP A 30 -18.25 14.40 -6.19
C ASP A 30 -17.58 14.10 -4.82
N ILE A 31 -16.43 13.47 -4.88
CA ILE A 31 -15.72 13.01 -3.69
C ILE A 31 -15.28 14.15 -2.76
N ARG A 32 -14.97 15.34 -3.30
CA ARG A 32 -14.59 16.51 -2.47
C ARG A 32 -15.77 17.01 -1.65
N SER A 33 -16.98 16.90 -2.21
CA SER A 33 -18.22 17.22 -1.50
C SER A 33 -18.49 16.22 -0.38
N VAL A 34 -18.15 14.93 -0.58
CA VAL A 34 -18.24 13.92 0.49
C VAL A 34 -17.29 14.24 1.63
N TYR A 35 -16.01 14.56 1.35
CA TYR A 35 -15.05 14.93 2.39
C TYR A 35 -15.47 16.18 3.15
N ARG A 36 -15.85 17.27 2.47
CA ARG A 36 -16.30 18.51 3.10
C ARG A 36 -17.53 18.28 4.00
N ARG A 37 -18.43 17.39 3.58
CA ARG A 37 -19.63 17.09 4.35
C ARG A 37 -19.31 16.24 5.58
N ARG A 38 -18.45 15.23 5.44
CA ARG A 38 -17.94 14.45 6.56
C ARG A 38 -17.34 15.38 7.63
N ASP A 39 -16.36 16.21 7.23
CA ASP A 39 -15.67 17.11 8.16
C ASP A 39 -16.64 18.07 8.86
N ARG A 40 -17.66 18.57 8.14
CA ARG A 40 -18.70 19.40 8.71
C ARG A 40 -19.57 18.66 9.74
N LEU A 41 -19.92 17.40 9.48
CA LEU A 41 -20.73 16.60 10.38
C LEU A 41 -19.94 16.19 11.63
N GLU A 42 -18.69 15.78 11.46
CA GLU A 42 -17.78 15.47 12.56
C GLU A 42 -17.55 16.70 13.45
N SER A 43 -17.38 17.89 12.87
CA SER A 43 -17.23 19.15 13.62
C SER A 43 -18.50 19.53 14.43
N LYS A 44 -19.66 19.01 14.04
CA LYS A 44 -20.92 19.12 14.77
C LYS A 44 -21.13 18.02 15.81
N GLY A 45 -20.14 17.15 16.04
CA GLY A 45 -20.22 16.06 17.00
C GLY A 45 -20.95 14.82 16.49
N VAL A 46 -21.26 14.75 15.18
CA VAL A 46 -21.84 13.55 14.57
C VAL A 46 -20.75 12.50 14.46
N ASN A 47 -20.90 11.40 15.17
CA ASN A 47 -19.99 10.25 15.03
C ASN A 47 -20.36 9.50 13.74
N LEU A 48 -19.49 9.59 12.74
CA LEU A 48 -19.59 8.84 11.49
C LEU A 48 -18.76 7.55 11.64
N PRO A 49 -19.36 6.42 12.03
CA PRO A 49 -18.61 5.21 12.30
C PRO A 49 -17.97 4.71 11.01
N THR A 50 -16.65 4.72 10.97
CA THR A 50 -15.91 3.74 10.18
C THR A 50 -16.18 2.40 10.84
N THR A 51 -16.78 1.47 10.13
CA THR A 51 -16.93 0.10 10.68
C THR A 51 -15.53 -0.43 10.92
N ALA A 52 -15.07 -0.28 12.15
CA ALA A 52 -13.84 -0.90 12.59
C ALA A 52 -14.02 -2.39 12.34
N ILE A 53 -13.31 -2.90 11.35
CA ILE A 53 -13.02 -4.33 11.30
C ILE A 53 -12.37 -4.57 12.65
N LYS A 54 -12.98 -5.44 13.49
CA LYS A 54 -12.44 -5.71 14.82
C LYS A 54 -10.95 -5.92 14.65
N PRO A 55 -10.10 -5.14 15.34
CA PRO A 55 -8.66 -5.32 15.23
C PRO A 55 -8.41 -6.79 15.53
N ARG A 56 -7.81 -7.48 14.60
CA ARG A 56 -7.24 -8.81 14.85
C ARG A 56 -6.32 -8.59 16.03
N ALA A 57 -6.47 -9.41 17.10
CA ALA A 57 -5.61 -9.29 18.26
C ALA A 57 -4.18 -9.14 17.77
N SER A 58 -3.60 -7.96 17.95
CA SER A 58 -2.23 -7.69 17.53
C SER A 58 -1.40 -8.75 18.23
N SER A 59 -0.68 -9.56 17.47
CA SER A 59 0.38 -10.34 18.07
C SER A 59 1.22 -9.31 18.81
N THR A 60 1.30 -9.43 20.13
CA THR A 60 2.13 -8.59 20.99
C THR A 60 3.58 -8.82 20.61
N THR A 61 3.98 -8.21 19.50
CA THR A 61 5.37 -8.21 19.08
C THR A 61 6.05 -7.15 19.95
N SER A 62 6.77 -7.59 20.96
CA SER A 62 7.61 -6.70 21.74
C SER A 62 8.65 -6.10 20.79
N TYR A 63 8.55 -4.79 20.56
CA TYR A 63 9.57 -4.08 19.81
C TYR A 63 10.86 -4.03 20.65
N PRO A 64 12.04 -4.19 20.03
CA PRO A 64 13.28 -3.88 20.72
C PRO A 64 13.20 -2.45 21.26
N GLN A 65 13.69 -2.23 22.47
CA GLN A 65 13.67 -0.92 23.11
C GLN A 65 14.29 0.13 22.16
N GLY A 66 13.56 1.21 21.87
CA GLY A 66 13.99 2.28 20.97
C GLY A 66 13.59 2.12 19.48
N TRP A 67 12.90 1.05 19.09
CA TRP A 67 12.41 0.87 17.73
C TRP A 67 10.95 1.30 17.60
N SER A 68 10.63 2.07 16.55
CA SER A 68 9.27 2.51 16.27
C SER A 68 8.38 1.40 15.69
N TYR A 69 9.00 0.43 14.98
CA TYR A 69 8.33 -0.68 14.30
C TYR A 69 9.09 -1.98 14.53
N ALA A 70 8.40 -3.11 14.41
CA ALA A 70 9.03 -4.43 14.44
C ALA A 70 10.12 -4.51 13.36
N ARG A 71 11.29 -5.04 13.72
CA ARG A 71 12.39 -5.22 12.77
C ARG A 71 12.02 -6.20 11.66
N GLU A 72 11.42 -7.32 12.03
CA GLU A 72 10.97 -8.39 11.16
C GLU A 72 9.74 -9.05 11.74
N ARG A 73 8.76 -9.37 10.90
CA ARG A 73 7.64 -10.24 11.22
C ARG A 73 7.83 -11.59 10.54
N GLN A 74 7.27 -12.63 11.15
CA GLN A 74 7.25 -13.97 10.58
C GLN A 74 5.83 -14.30 10.10
N ALA A 75 5.74 -14.94 8.95
CA ALA A 75 4.48 -15.41 8.38
C ALA A 75 4.64 -16.82 7.85
N GLU A 76 3.58 -17.60 7.93
CA GLU A 76 3.50 -18.93 7.32
C GLU A 76 2.40 -18.92 6.25
N VAL A 77 2.72 -19.42 5.06
CA VAL A 77 1.78 -19.63 3.95
C VAL A 77 2.09 -20.99 3.33
N LEU A 78 1.33 -21.99 3.70
CA LEU A 78 1.51 -23.35 3.15
C LEU A 78 0.98 -23.43 1.72
N ASN A 79 -0.26 -23.00 1.50
CA ASN A 79 -0.90 -23.00 0.20
C ASN A 79 -1.65 -21.69 -0.03
N GLY A 80 -1.65 -21.20 -1.26
CA GLY A 80 -2.35 -19.98 -1.66
C GLY A 80 -1.43 -18.89 -2.21
N SER A 81 -2.00 -17.76 -2.51
CA SER A 81 -1.29 -16.61 -3.05
C SER A 81 -1.04 -15.53 -2.00
N VAL A 82 0.06 -14.81 -2.18
CA VAL A 82 0.40 -13.57 -1.49
C VAL A 82 0.55 -12.49 -2.55
N ILE A 83 -0.20 -11.40 -2.43
CA ILE A 83 -0.02 -10.24 -3.30
C ILE A 83 0.90 -9.25 -2.60
N VAL A 84 1.92 -8.80 -3.31
CA VAL A 84 2.88 -7.80 -2.82
C VAL A 84 2.88 -6.62 -3.77
N PHE A 85 2.50 -5.46 -3.28
CA PHE A 85 2.59 -4.19 -3.99
C PHE A 85 3.43 -3.18 -3.20
N SER A 86 4.00 -2.21 -3.87
CA SER A 86 4.78 -1.14 -3.25
C SER A 86 4.62 0.18 -3.97
N ASP A 87 5.21 1.21 -3.42
CA ASP A 87 5.40 2.50 -4.08
C ASP A 87 4.08 3.04 -4.66
N ALA A 88 3.03 2.96 -3.83
CA ALA A 88 1.71 3.39 -4.23
C ALA A 88 1.59 4.92 -4.27
N HIS A 89 2.35 5.62 -3.42
CA HIS A 89 2.37 7.09 -3.35
C HIS A 89 0.97 7.66 -3.55
N PHE A 90 0.01 7.15 -2.77
CA PHE A 90 -1.39 7.47 -2.97
C PHE A 90 -1.64 8.97 -2.87
N TRP A 91 -2.14 9.51 -3.94
CA TRP A 91 -2.45 10.91 -4.13
C TRP A 91 -3.95 11.16 -4.15
N PRO A 92 -4.43 12.32 -3.68
CA PRO A 92 -5.84 12.69 -3.82
C PRO A 92 -6.25 12.71 -5.30
N GLY A 93 -7.34 12.05 -5.63
CA GLY A 93 -7.83 11.96 -6.99
C GLY A 93 -8.25 10.57 -7.41
N GLU A 94 -8.14 10.27 -8.70
CA GLU A 94 -8.57 8.98 -9.25
C GLU A 94 -7.57 7.85 -8.99
N LYS A 95 -8.06 6.62 -9.11
CA LYS A 95 -7.24 5.42 -8.97
C LYS A 95 -6.44 5.17 -10.24
N THR A 96 -5.20 4.80 -10.07
CA THR A 96 -4.39 4.30 -11.17
C THR A 96 -4.94 2.99 -11.73
N VAL A 97 -4.54 2.64 -12.95
CA VAL A 97 -4.88 1.33 -13.56
C VAL A 97 -4.36 0.18 -12.70
N ALA A 98 -3.11 0.28 -12.21
CA ALA A 98 -2.52 -0.74 -11.34
C ALA A 98 -3.33 -0.93 -10.03
N ASN A 99 -3.85 0.15 -9.44
CA ASN A 99 -4.69 0.04 -8.25
C ASN A 99 -6.04 -0.65 -8.56
N ARG A 100 -6.67 -0.33 -9.71
CA ARG A 100 -7.88 -1.03 -10.14
C ARG A 100 -7.62 -2.53 -10.38
N ALA A 101 -6.51 -2.86 -11.04
CA ALA A 101 -6.08 -4.23 -11.27
C ALA A 101 -5.83 -4.98 -9.96
N LEU A 102 -5.18 -4.33 -9.00
CA LEU A 102 -4.95 -4.90 -7.66
C LEU A 102 -6.27 -5.29 -7.01
N LEU A 103 -7.26 -4.40 -6.99
CA LEU A 103 -8.58 -4.68 -6.40
C LEU A 103 -9.32 -5.82 -7.11
N THR A 104 -9.16 -5.93 -8.43
CA THR A 104 -9.75 -7.03 -9.23
C THR A 104 -9.08 -8.34 -8.88
N LEU A 105 -7.73 -8.41 -8.93
CA LEU A 105 -7.00 -9.65 -8.65
C LEU A 105 -7.12 -10.09 -7.18
N ILE A 106 -7.30 -9.18 -6.22
CA ILE A 106 -7.60 -9.54 -4.84
C ILE A 106 -8.91 -10.34 -4.75
N LYS A 107 -9.96 -9.89 -5.44
CA LYS A 107 -11.27 -10.57 -5.46
C LYS A 107 -11.19 -11.93 -6.13
N ASP A 108 -10.45 -12.03 -7.22
CA ASP A 108 -10.34 -13.24 -8.04
C ASP A 108 -9.44 -14.29 -7.37
N LEU A 109 -8.26 -13.90 -6.92
CA LEU A 109 -7.25 -14.80 -6.36
C LEU A 109 -7.50 -15.16 -4.89
N LYS A 110 -8.25 -14.32 -4.15
CA LYS A 110 -8.54 -14.49 -2.71
C LYS A 110 -7.26 -14.78 -1.92
N PRO A 111 -6.28 -13.89 -1.94
CA PRO A 111 -4.98 -14.16 -1.37
C PRO A 111 -5.05 -14.46 0.12
N ALA A 112 -4.16 -15.34 0.59
CA ALA A 112 -3.98 -15.61 2.01
C ALA A 112 -3.37 -14.40 2.75
N ARG A 113 -2.66 -13.55 2.00
CA ARG A 113 -1.97 -12.36 2.54
C ARG A 113 -1.82 -11.28 1.49
N ILE A 114 -1.91 -10.03 1.93
CA ILE A 114 -1.60 -8.84 1.13
C ILE A 114 -0.52 -8.07 1.86
N ILE A 115 0.54 -7.71 1.16
CA ILE A 115 1.69 -6.98 1.71
C ILE A 115 1.84 -5.66 0.95
N ALA A 116 1.63 -4.55 1.65
CA ALA A 116 2.03 -3.22 1.22
C ALA A 116 3.52 -3.04 1.53
N ASN A 117 4.37 -3.15 0.52
CA ASN A 117 5.82 -3.21 0.71
C ASN A 117 6.48 -1.83 0.66
N GLY A 118 5.93 -0.87 1.39
CA GLY A 118 6.48 0.47 1.56
C GLY A 118 6.02 1.50 0.54
N ASP A 119 6.28 2.74 0.89
CA ASP A 119 5.99 3.95 0.12
C ASP A 119 4.55 4.02 -0.41
N VAL A 120 3.61 3.73 0.52
CA VAL A 120 2.16 3.89 0.31
C VAL A 120 1.76 5.35 0.48
N PHE A 121 2.26 5.98 1.55
CA PHE A 121 2.17 7.41 1.82
C PHE A 121 3.40 8.10 1.23
N ASP A 122 3.24 9.19 0.47
CA ASP A 122 4.36 9.91 -0.13
C ASP A 122 5.01 10.89 0.83
N GLY A 123 4.23 11.70 1.53
CA GLY A 123 4.71 12.75 2.43
C GLY A 123 5.30 13.94 1.66
N ALA A 124 4.69 14.33 0.55
CA ALA A 124 5.19 15.40 -0.32
C ALA A 124 5.36 16.71 0.44
N LYS A 125 4.34 17.12 1.22
CA LYS A 125 4.34 18.39 1.99
C LYS A 125 5.38 18.43 3.12
N ILE A 126 5.81 17.27 3.60
CA ILE A 126 6.79 17.11 4.68
C ILE A 126 8.12 16.54 4.18
N SER A 127 8.32 16.57 2.86
CA SER A 127 9.58 16.22 2.23
C SER A 127 10.66 17.25 2.60
N ARG A 128 11.91 16.79 2.65
CA ARG A 128 13.09 17.67 2.77
C ARG A 128 13.52 18.28 1.44
N HIS A 129 12.93 17.84 0.33
CA HIS A 129 13.21 18.34 -0.99
C HIS A 129 12.25 19.48 -1.31
N ASP A 130 12.75 20.50 -1.97
CA ASP A 130 11.94 21.63 -2.41
C ASP A 130 10.91 21.19 -3.47
N PRO A 131 9.71 21.78 -3.47
CA PRO A 131 8.75 21.54 -4.53
C PRO A 131 9.27 22.03 -5.88
N HIS A 132 9.03 21.25 -6.94
CA HIS A 132 9.52 21.57 -8.29
C HIS A 132 8.68 22.59 -9.04
N GLY A 133 7.47 22.87 -8.62
CA GLY A 133 6.55 23.72 -9.36
C GLY A 133 5.69 24.62 -8.48
N TRP A 134 4.89 25.44 -9.16
CA TRP A 134 3.88 26.30 -8.54
C TRP A 134 2.61 25.55 -8.15
N GLY A 135 2.58 24.25 -8.42
CA GLY A 135 1.46 23.36 -8.06
C GLY A 135 1.25 23.32 -6.55
N THR A 136 -0.01 23.30 -6.14
CA THR A 136 -0.35 23.12 -4.72
C THR A 136 -0.23 21.67 -4.35
N LEU A 137 0.78 21.33 -3.55
CA LEU A 137 0.90 20.00 -2.95
C LEU A 137 -0.28 19.72 -2.00
N PRO A 138 -0.79 18.50 -1.95
CA PRO A 138 -1.81 18.14 -0.97
C PRO A 138 -1.29 18.36 0.45
N THR A 139 -2.18 18.72 1.33
CA THR A 139 -1.86 18.72 2.76
C THR A 139 -1.63 17.29 3.24
N VAL A 140 -0.90 17.14 4.34
CA VAL A 140 -0.70 15.82 4.99
C VAL A 140 -2.03 15.12 5.26
N LYS A 141 -3.07 15.91 5.65
CA LYS A 141 -4.41 15.37 5.90
C LYS A 141 -5.04 14.80 4.62
N GLU A 142 -5.02 15.54 3.52
CA GLU A 142 -5.59 15.09 2.24
C GLU A 142 -4.88 13.83 1.72
N GLU A 143 -3.58 13.77 1.87
CA GLU A 143 -2.78 12.60 1.49
C GLU A 143 -3.07 11.40 2.39
N LEU A 144 -3.15 11.58 3.71
CA LEU A 144 -3.55 10.52 4.64
C LEU A 144 -4.97 10.02 4.36
N ASP A 145 -5.90 10.92 4.06
CA ASP A 145 -7.28 10.53 3.73
C ASP A 145 -7.30 9.70 2.44
N ALA A 146 -6.54 10.11 1.41
CA ALA A 146 -6.41 9.32 0.18
C ALA A 146 -5.80 7.93 0.45
N CYS A 147 -4.75 7.86 1.26
CA CYS A 147 -4.15 6.59 1.66
C CYS A 147 -5.15 5.71 2.41
N ARG A 148 -5.88 6.26 3.39
CA ARG A 148 -6.87 5.51 4.18
C ARG A 148 -7.97 4.94 3.30
N ASP A 149 -8.48 5.72 2.37
CA ASP A 149 -9.51 5.27 1.44
C ASP A 149 -9.02 4.12 0.58
N ARG A 150 -7.83 4.24 -0.02
CA ARG A 150 -7.27 3.19 -0.88
C ARG A 150 -6.93 1.92 -0.09
N MET A 151 -6.32 2.05 1.07
CA MET A 151 -5.98 0.90 1.91
C MET A 151 -7.22 0.21 2.45
N HIS A 152 -8.27 0.97 2.79
CA HIS A 152 -9.55 0.41 3.19
C HIS A 152 -10.26 -0.33 2.03
N GLU A 153 -10.22 0.20 0.80
CA GLU A 153 -10.74 -0.50 -0.38
C GLU A 153 -10.04 -1.84 -0.62
N ILE A 154 -8.73 -1.92 -0.40
CA ILE A 154 -7.96 -3.17 -0.47
C ILE A 154 -8.47 -4.18 0.55
N VAL A 155 -8.67 -3.76 1.79
CA VAL A 155 -9.22 -4.61 2.86
C VAL A 155 -10.62 -5.09 2.51
N LEU A 156 -11.49 -4.20 2.01
CA LEU A 156 -12.85 -4.57 1.57
C LEU A 156 -12.83 -5.55 0.39
N ALA A 157 -11.93 -5.36 -0.57
CA ALA A 157 -11.80 -6.26 -1.74
C ALA A 157 -11.41 -7.68 -1.33
N ALA A 158 -10.57 -7.82 -0.30
CA ALA A 158 -10.17 -9.11 0.26
C ALA A 158 -11.31 -9.83 1.02
N ASN A 159 -12.40 -9.11 1.34
CA ASN A 159 -13.56 -9.62 2.06
C ASN A 159 -13.18 -10.45 3.31
N PRO A 160 -12.47 -9.87 4.29
CA PRO A 160 -11.87 -10.60 5.41
C PRO A 160 -12.89 -11.29 6.34
N ARG A 161 -14.18 -10.99 6.18
CA ARG A 161 -15.25 -11.71 6.90
C ARG A 161 -15.53 -13.10 6.33
N LYS A 162 -15.17 -13.36 5.08
CA LYS A 162 -15.36 -14.62 4.36
C LYS A 162 -14.06 -15.35 4.09
N THR A 163 -12.93 -14.64 4.08
CA THR A 163 -11.60 -15.19 3.82
C THR A 163 -10.64 -14.82 4.95
N LEU A 164 -9.69 -15.72 5.25
CA LEU A 164 -8.63 -15.45 6.22
C LEU A 164 -7.47 -14.75 5.50
N CYS A 165 -7.65 -13.49 5.11
CA CYS A 165 -6.59 -12.68 4.54
C CYS A 165 -5.88 -11.88 5.64
N ALA A 166 -4.55 -11.92 5.67
CA ALA A 166 -3.74 -11.10 6.55
C ALA A 166 -3.22 -9.87 5.79
N PHE A 167 -3.04 -8.75 6.50
CA PHE A 167 -2.58 -7.49 5.94
C PHE A 167 -1.31 -7.05 6.64
N ASP A 168 -0.22 -6.90 5.90
CA ASP A 168 1.06 -6.42 6.40
C ASP A 168 1.52 -5.18 5.64
N TRP A 169 2.17 -4.28 6.35
CA TRP A 169 2.75 -3.08 5.78
C TRP A 169 4.21 -2.93 6.19
N ASN A 170 5.12 -3.12 5.24
CA ASN A 170 6.53 -2.82 5.45
C ASN A 170 6.76 -1.31 5.30
N ILE A 171 7.50 -0.72 6.21
CA ILE A 171 7.79 0.71 6.19
C ILE A 171 8.83 1.01 5.11
N GLY A 172 8.46 1.93 4.20
CA GLY A 172 9.35 2.50 3.21
C GLY A 172 9.98 3.83 3.68
N ASN A 173 10.82 4.40 2.83
CA ASN A 173 11.48 5.66 3.17
C ASN A 173 10.54 6.87 3.13
N HIS A 174 9.53 6.86 2.24
CA HIS A 174 8.49 7.89 2.21
C HIS A 174 7.53 7.72 3.39
N CYS A 175 7.03 6.52 3.65
CA CYS A 175 6.21 6.27 4.83
C CYS A 175 6.88 6.77 6.13
N SER A 176 8.19 6.54 6.27
CA SER A 176 8.93 6.98 7.45
C SER A 176 9.08 8.51 7.58
N ARG A 177 8.77 9.30 6.51
CA ARG A 177 8.80 10.76 6.57
C ARG A 177 7.82 11.29 7.60
N PHE A 178 6.63 10.67 7.71
CA PHE A 178 5.59 11.08 8.64
C PHE A 178 6.09 11.10 10.09
N ASP A 179 6.55 9.95 10.58
CA ASP A 179 7.02 9.84 11.96
C ASP A 179 8.29 10.66 12.20
N ARG A 180 9.20 10.68 11.23
CA ARG A 180 10.43 11.49 11.32
C ARG A 180 10.16 12.98 11.38
N TYR A 181 9.17 13.47 10.62
CA TYR A 181 8.78 14.87 10.68
C TYR A 181 8.24 15.23 12.07
N LEU A 182 7.38 14.38 12.64
CA LEU A 182 6.85 14.57 13.99
C LEU A 182 7.95 14.55 15.05
N VAL A 183 8.85 13.58 14.98
CA VAL A 183 9.99 13.50 15.91
C VAL A 183 10.88 14.73 15.83
N ASN A 184 11.14 15.25 14.63
CA ASN A 184 12.03 16.40 14.45
C ASN A 184 11.38 17.75 14.82
N ASN A 185 10.06 17.89 14.67
CA ASN A 185 9.37 19.18 14.80
C ASN A 185 8.38 19.23 15.98
N ALA A 186 8.04 18.09 16.57
CA ALA A 186 7.03 17.98 17.62
C ALA A 186 7.38 16.85 18.63
N SER A 187 8.66 16.71 18.99
CA SER A 187 9.15 15.66 19.90
C SER A 187 8.44 15.67 21.25
N ASP A 188 8.13 16.86 21.77
CA ASP A 188 7.48 17.05 23.06
C ASP A 188 6.04 16.55 23.10
N PHE A 189 5.45 16.33 21.93
CA PHE A 189 4.11 15.75 21.79
C PHE A 189 4.14 14.21 21.61
N GLY A 190 5.28 13.58 21.88
CA GLY A 190 5.41 12.12 21.86
C GLY A 190 4.37 11.46 22.76
N GLY A 191 3.60 10.52 22.20
CA GLY A 191 2.49 9.87 22.89
C GLY A 191 1.16 10.63 22.87
N VAL A 192 1.15 11.88 22.38
CA VAL A 192 -0.08 12.67 22.17
C VAL A 192 -0.50 12.66 20.71
N VAL A 193 0.47 12.75 19.78
CA VAL A 193 0.21 12.70 18.34
C VAL A 193 0.26 11.27 17.84
N ALA A 194 -0.63 10.96 16.90
CA ALA A 194 -0.71 9.66 16.26
C ALA A 194 0.49 9.43 15.31
N ARG A 195 1.03 8.22 15.30
CA ARG A 195 2.02 7.75 14.30
C ARG A 195 1.32 7.41 12.99
N LEU A 196 2.08 7.22 11.92
CA LEU A 196 1.51 6.75 10.66
C LEU A 196 0.70 5.45 10.85
N SER A 197 1.23 4.49 11.59
CA SER A 197 0.57 3.21 11.87
C SER A 197 -0.78 3.33 12.58
N ASP A 198 -0.94 4.36 13.41
CA ASP A 198 -2.16 4.53 14.22
C ASP A 198 -3.37 4.92 13.35
N HIS A 199 -3.12 5.34 12.12
CA HIS A 199 -4.16 5.65 11.14
C HIS A 199 -4.68 4.43 10.36
N PHE A 200 -4.04 3.22 10.50
CA PHE A 200 -4.29 2.04 9.68
C PHE A 200 -4.35 0.76 10.51
N ASN A 201 -5.31 0.67 11.39
CA ASN A 201 -5.45 -0.39 12.40
C ASN A 201 -5.66 -1.81 11.82
N GLU A 202 -6.04 -1.93 10.55
CA GLU A 202 -6.19 -3.22 9.87
C GLU A 202 -4.86 -3.83 9.43
N TRP A 203 -3.79 -3.05 9.45
CA TRP A 203 -2.48 -3.42 8.93
C TRP A 203 -1.47 -3.64 10.05
N ASP A 204 -0.69 -4.69 9.90
CA ASP A 204 0.42 -5.01 10.79
C ASP A 204 1.74 -4.42 10.25
N PHE A 205 2.39 -3.56 11.00
CA PHE A 205 3.57 -2.80 10.55
C PHE A 205 4.91 -3.44 10.94
N ALA A 206 5.88 -3.42 10.02
CA ALA A 206 7.25 -3.83 10.28
C ALA A 206 8.22 -3.19 9.27
N TRP A 207 9.53 -3.37 9.46
CA TRP A 207 10.54 -3.05 8.45
C TRP A 207 10.67 -4.14 7.39
N SER A 208 10.30 -5.36 7.72
CA SER A 208 10.31 -6.51 6.80
C SER A 208 9.39 -7.62 7.31
N ILE A 209 9.01 -8.51 6.39
CA ILE A 209 8.30 -9.75 6.72
C ILE A 209 8.98 -10.93 6.06
N ARG A 210 9.17 -12.00 6.83
CA ARG A 210 9.70 -13.28 6.34
C ARG A 210 8.58 -14.29 6.19
N ILE A 211 8.45 -14.86 5.00
CA ILE A 211 7.46 -15.89 4.69
C ILE A 211 8.18 -17.23 4.58
N ASN A 212 7.70 -18.24 5.33
CA ASN A 212 8.17 -19.64 5.29
C ASN A 212 9.71 -19.78 5.35
N LYS A 213 10.42 -18.93 6.07
CA LYS A 213 11.90 -18.92 6.19
C LYS A 213 12.66 -18.55 4.91
N ASN A 214 12.08 -18.72 3.72
CA ASN A 214 12.78 -18.68 2.43
C ASN A 214 12.45 -17.45 1.57
N VAL A 215 11.49 -16.62 1.98
CA VAL A 215 11.12 -15.40 1.26
C VAL A 215 11.15 -14.23 2.23
N MET A 216 11.98 -13.24 1.92
CA MET A 216 12.04 -11.98 2.65
C MET A 216 11.39 -10.89 1.80
N VAL A 217 10.41 -10.21 2.35
CA VAL A 217 9.78 -9.02 1.75
C VAL A 217 10.21 -7.80 2.56
N LYS A 218 10.81 -6.82 1.92
CA LYS A 218 11.26 -5.56 2.52
C LYS A 218 11.26 -4.47 1.47
N HIS A 219 11.05 -3.21 1.87
CA HIS A 219 10.90 -2.14 0.88
C HIS A 219 12.16 -1.96 0.02
N ARG A 220 13.34 -1.87 0.62
CA ARG A 220 14.60 -1.60 -0.11
C ARG A 220 15.78 -2.40 0.42
N TRP A 221 16.71 -2.68 -0.49
CA TRP A 221 18.03 -3.22 -0.14
C TRP A 221 19.07 -2.78 -1.16
N HIS A 222 19.41 -3.57 -2.18
CA HIS A 222 20.34 -3.15 -3.22
C HIS A 222 19.66 -2.22 -4.23
N ASN A 223 20.43 -1.26 -4.73
CA ASN A 223 20.02 -0.30 -5.74
C ASN A 223 20.71 -0.57 -7.09
N GLY A 224 20.34 0.19 -8.11
CA GLY A 224 20.93 0.15 -9.45
C GLY A 224 20.31 -0.90 -10.37
N ILE A 225 20.83 -1.02 -11.58
CA ILE A 225 20.25 -1.83 -12.65
C ILE A 225 20.24 -3.34 -12.36
N HIS A 226 21.11 -3.80 -11.49
CA HIS A 226 21.24 -5.20 -11.09
C HIS A 226 20.68 -5.47 -9.69
N ALA A 227 19.79 -4.63 -9.18
CA ALA A 227 19.27 -4.75 -7.80
C ALA A 227 18.66 -6.12 -7.54
N THR A 228 17.75 -6.60 -8.39
CA THR A 228 17.09 -7.90 -8.24
C THR A 228 18.08 -9.05 -8.29
N TYR A 229 19.05 -9.00 -9.21
CA TYR A 229 20.12 -9.97 -9.28
C TYR A 229 20.95 -10.00 -7.98
N ASN A 230 21.40 -8.84 -7.52
CA ASN A 230 22.20 -8.72 -6.29
C ASN A 230 21.41 -9.17 -5.06
N ASN A 231 20.11 -8.88 -5.01
CA ASN A 231 19.21 -9.32 -3.93
C ASN A 231 19.14 -10.86 -3.88
N ALA A 232 18.94 -11.52 -5.02
CA ALA A 232 18.90 -12.98 -5.10
C ALA A 232 20.25 -13.62 -4.74
N LEU A 233 21.34 -13.08 -5.29
CA LEU A 233 22.70 -13.60 -5.07
C LEU A 233 23.11 -13.47 -3.59
N LYS A 234 23.03 -12.26 -3.02
CA LYS A 234 23.58 -11.95 -1.69
C LYS A 234 22.62 -12.28 -0.55
N GLY A 235 21.31 -12.42 -0.83
CA GLY A 235 20.30 -12.70 0.19
C GLY A 235 20.29 -14.14 0.67
N GLY A 236 20.80 -15.09 -0.12
CA GLY A 236 20.72 -16.51 0.20
C GLY A 236 19.30 -17.09 0.20
N MET A 237 18.29 -16.28 -0.12
CA MET A 237 16.87 -16.59 -0.17
C MET A 237 16.18 -15.72 -1.22
N THR A 238 14.90 -15.97 -1.49
CA THR A 238 14.10 -15.04 -2.30
C THR A 238 13.94 -13.70 -1.59
N ILE A 239 14.26 -12.61 -2.27
CA ILE A 239 14.12 -11.25 -1.77
C ILE A 239 13.14 -10.48 -2.65
N VAL A 240 12.12 -9.92 -2.03
CA VAL A 240 11.12 -9.07 -2.68
C VAL A 240 11.32 -7.64 -2.20
N THR A 241 11.55 -6.73 -3.14
CA THR A 241 11.74 -5.30 -2.87
C THR A 241 10.75 -4.46 -3.68
N GLY A 242 10.62 -3.20 -3.33
CA GLY A 242 10.06 -2.10 -4.11
C GLY A 242 11.13 -1.03 -4.30
N HIS A 243 10.76 0.25 -4.12
CA HIS A 243 11.65 1.41 -4.09
C HIS A 243 12.24 1.83 -5.45
N LEU A 244 12.52 0.91 -6.35
CA LEU A 244 13.11 1.22 -7.66
C LEU A 244 12.05 1.33 -8.77
N HIS A 245 10.80 0.98 -8.47
CA HIS A 245 9.65 1.05 -9.40
C HIS A 245 9.83 0.23 -10.70
N ARG A 246 10.64 -0.84 -10.71
CA ARG A 246 11.07 -1.49 -11.95
C ARG A 246 10.23 -2.67 -12.43
N LEU A 247 9.44 -3.28 -11.58
CA LEU A 247 8.66 -4.49 -11.86
C LEU A 247 9.48 -5.59 -12.57
N ALA A 248 10.21 -6.39 -11.80
CA ALA A 248 11.13 -7.36 -12.36
C ALA A 248 11.26 -8.63 -11.52
N VAL A 249 11.51 -9.76 -12.17
CA VAL A 249 11.86 -11.03 -11.52
C VAL A 249 13.18 -11.54 -12.11
N THR A 250 14.17 -11.75 -11.25
CA THR A 250 15.46 -12.35 -11.63
C THR A 250 15.63 -13.69 -10.91
N PRO A 251 15.65 -14.82 -11.64
CA PRO A 251 15.94 -16.12 -11.05
C PRO A 251 17.42 -16.26 -10.73
N TRP A 252 17.70 -16.99 -9.65
CA TRP A 252 19.04 -17.42 -9.26
C TRP A 252 19.00 -18.87 -8.78
N ALA A 253 20.02 -19.65 -9.11
CA ALA A 253 20.16 -21.02 -8.62
C ALA A 253 21.65 -21.32 -8.32
N ASP A 254 21.87 -22.00 -7.21
CA ASP A 254 23.15 -22.57 -6.81
C ASP A 254 22.92 -23.86 -6.01
N TYR A 255 23.94 -24.38 -5.34
CA TYR A 255 23.83 -25.58 -4.52
C TYR A 255 22.81 -25.50 -3.38
N ASN A 256 22.38 -24.27 -3.00
CA ASN A 256 21.34 -24.05 -1.98
C ASN A 256 19.91 -24.00 -2.59
N GLY A 257 19.81 -24.22 -3.90
CA GLY A 257 18.53 -24.26 -4.60
C GLY A 257 18.19 -22.98 -5.36
N ARG A 258 16.96 -22.98 -5.91
CA ARG A 258 16.43 -21.86 -6.68
C ARG A 258 15.81 -20.81 -5.77
N ARG A 259 16.07 -19.54 -6.09
CA ARG A 259 15.48 -18.35 -5.44
C ARG A 259 15.33 -17.21 -6.43
N TYR A 260 14.69 -16.13 -6.02
CA TYR A 260 14.38 -15.00 -6.89
C TYR A 260 14.75 -13.68 -6.23
N GLY A 261 15.19 -12.72 -7.00
CA GLY A 261 15.13 -11.30 -6.66
C GLY A 261 13.95 -10.70 -7.40
N ILE A 262 13.09 -10.00 -6.67
CA ILE A 262 11.85 -9.45 -7.20
C ILE A 262 11.78 -7.97 -6.86
N ASP A 263 11.44 -7.14 -7.84
CA ASP A 263 11.02 -5.76 -7.64
C ASP A 263 9.54 -5.66 -8.02
N THR A 264 8.73 -5.13 -7.13
CA THR A 264 7.28 -5.10 -7.28
C THR A 264 6.76 -3.95 -8.14
N GLY A 265 7.65 -3.16 -8.73
CA GLY A 265 7.28 -2.00 -9.52
C GLY A 265 6.70 -0.87 -8.67
N THR A 266 5.76 -0.14 -9.23
CA THR A 266 5.00 0.90 -8.54
C THR A 266 3.50 0.73 -8.74
N LEU A 267 2.70 1.00 -7.71
CA LEU A 267 1.25 1.03 -7.84
C LEU A 267 0.73 2.40 -8.32
N SER A 268 1.59 3.42 -8.31
CA SER A 268 1.29 4.74 -8.82
C SER A 268 1.40 4.81 -10.36
N ASP A 269 0.93 5.91 -10.90
CA ASP A 269 1.19 6.28 -12.29
C ASP A 269 2.58 6.94 -12.34
N PRO A 270 3.54 6.43 -13.15
CA PRO A 270 4.85 7.03 -13.32
C PRO A 270 4.82 8.48 -13.84
N LEU A 271 3.72 8.89 -14.48
CA LEU A 271 3.48 10.26 -14.95
C LEU A 271 2.62 11.08 -13.98
N GLY A 272 2.39 10.57 -12.79
CA GLY A 272 1.58 11.24 -11.77
C GLY A 272 2.22 12.53 -11.24
N PRO A 273 1.41 13.47 -10.71
CA PRO A 273 1.87 14.78 -10.26
C PRO A 273 2.91 14.72 -9.13
N GLN A 274 2.95 13.64 -8.36
CA GLN A 274 3.95 13.42 -7.30
C GLN A 274 5.36 13.21 -7.85
N PHE A 275 5.50 12.97 -9.16
CA PHE A 275 6.77 12.69 -9.83
C PHE A 275 7.21 13.80 -10.80
N GLU A 276 6.65 15.00 -10.68
CA GLU A 276 7.02 16.16 -11.50
C GLU A 276 8.54 16.44 -11.50
N TYR A 277 9.24 16.05 -10.42
CA TYR A 277 10.70 16.19 -10.31
C TYR A 277 11.49 15.34 -11.33
N LEU A 278 10.85 14.39 -12.00
CA LEU A 278 11.48 13.63 -13.08
C LEU A 278 11.60 14.46 -14.37
N GLU A 279 10.88 15.58 -14.46
CA GLU A 279 10.80 16.41 -15.67
C GLU A 279 10.33 15.55 -16.87
N ASN A 280 11.13 15.47 -17.93
CA ASN A 280 10.89 14.58 -19.08
C ASN A 280 11.93 13.46 -19.20
N ASN A 281 12.66 13.16 -18.12
CA ASN A 281 13.68 12.12 -18.14
C ASN A 281 13.03 10.74 -18.26
N PRO A 282 13.51 9.86 -19.17
CA PRO A 282 13.02 8.50 -19.25
C PRO A 282 13.38 7.72 -17.99
N THR A 283 12.43 6.99 -17.45
CA THR A 283 12.65 6.12 -16.30
C THR A 283 12.39 4.66 -16.67
N PRO A 284 13.06 3.71 -16.02
CA PRO A 284 12.74 2.28 -16.18
C PRO A 284 11.58 1.85 -15.28
N TRP A 285 10.67 2.75 -14.95
CA TRP A 285 9.58 2.51 -14.03
C TRP A 285 8.42 1.78 -14.71
N CYS A 286 7.87 0.80 -14.03
CA CYS A 286 6.77 -0.01 -14.52
C CYS A 286 5.67 -0.07 -13.47
N SER A 287 4.46 0.27 -13.87
CA SER A 287 3.30 0.22 -13.00
C SER A 287 2.78 -1.21 -12.90
N GLY A 288 2.61 -1.71 -11.67
CA GLY A 288 2.19 -3.08 -11.44
C GLY A 288 2.46 -3.57 -10.02
N PHE A 289 2.44 -4.89 -9.85
CA PHE A 289 2.68 -5.57 -8.57
C PHE A 289 3.00 -7.06 -8.78
N ALA A 290 3.48 -7.74 -7.73
CA ALA A 290 3.85 -9.15 -7.77
C ALA A 290 2.81 -10.06 -7.10
N VAL A 291 2.62 -11.27 -7.65
CA VAL A 291 1.84 -12.35 -7.07
C VAL A 291 2.77 -13.53 -6.77
N LEU A 292 2.85 -13.91 -5.52
CA LEU A 292 3.66 -15.03 -5.02
C LEU A 292 2.75 -16.19 -4.67
N THR A 293 2.85 -17.29 -5.39
CA THR A 293 2.04 -18.49 -5.12
C THR A 293 2.86 -19.51 -4.37
N PHE A 294 2.30 -20.03 -3.27
CA PHE A 294 2.91 -21.08 -2.44
C PHE A 294 2.15 -22.40 -2.57
N ARG A 295 2.91 -23.48 -2.61
CA ARG A 295 2.39 -24.84 -2.52
C ARG A 295 3.27 -25.66 -1.59
N ASP A 296 2.65 -26.26 -0.57
CA ASP A 296 3.33 -27.00 0.50
C ASP A 296 4.51 -26.19 1.11
N GLY A 297 4.27 -24.90 1.34
CA GLY A 297 5.25 -23.96 1.87
C GLY A 297 6.35 -23.52 0.90
N LYS A 298 6.37 -24.05 -0.33
CA LYS A 298 7.37 -23.70 -1.36
C LYS A 298 6.84 -22.62 -2.29
N LEU A 299 7.66 -21.60 -2.54
CA LEU A 299 7.36 -20.56 -3.52
C LEU A 299 7.46 -21.14 -4.94
N LEU A 300 6.39 -21.02 -5.71
CA LEU A 300 6.36 -21.26 -7.15
C LEU A 300 7.00 -20.07 -7.91
N PRO A 301 7.25 -20.18 -9.23
CA PRO A 301 7.72 -19.03 -10.01
C PRO A 301 6.85 -17.81 -9.78
N PRO A 302 7.43 -16.65 -9.39
CA PRO A 302 6.68 -15.43 -9.16
C PRO A 302 6.03 -14.92 -10.45
N GLU A 303 4.84 -14.32 -10.29
CA GLU A 303 4.08 -13.75 -11.40
C GLU A 303 3.94 -12.24 -11.20
N LEU A 304 3.88 -11.50 -12.30
CA LEU A 304 3.72 -10.05 -12.29
C LEU A 304 2.38 -9.68 -12.94
N CYS A 305 1.67 -8.73 -12.35
CA CYS A 305 0.64 -7.95 -13.01
C CYS A 305 1.28 -6.64 -13.45
N GLU A 306 1.22 -6.34 -14.74
CA GLU A 306 1.88 -5.19 -15.34
C GLU A 306 0.88 -4.32 -16.09
N VAL A 307 1.03 -3.00 -15.99
CA VAL A 307 0.29 -2.04 -16.79
C VAL A 307 1.12 -1.65 -17.99
N HIS A 308 0.57 -1.86 -19.17
CA HIS A 308 1.16 -1.46 -20.44
C HIS A 308 0.10 -0.70 -21.27
N ASP A 309 0.45 0.47 -21.78
CA ASP A 309 -0.44 1.33 -22.57
C ASP A 309 -1.84 1.51 -21.94
N GLY A 310 -1.87 1.82 -20.63
CA GLY A 310 -3.10 2.08 -19.89
C GLY A 310 -3.96 0.84 -19.60
N THR A 311 -3.45 -0.35 -19.89
CA THR A 311 -4.16 -1.63 -19.67
C THR A 311 -3.32 -2.54 -18.77
N ALA A 312 -3.95 -3.12 -17.77
CA ALA A 312 -3.31 -4.07 -16.86
C ALA A 312 -3.47 -5.51 -17.38
N TYR A 313 -2.36 -6.24 -17.38
CA TYR A 313 -2.30 -7.63 -17.82
C TYR A 313 -1.81 -8.55 -16.71
N PHE A 314 -2.41 -9.72 -16.63
CA PHE A 314 -1.96 -10.80 -15.77
C PHE A 314 -2.18 -12.16 -16.45
N ARG A 315 -1.16 -13.00 -16.51
CA ARG A 315 -1.19 -14.31 -17.20
C ARG A 315 -1.67 -14.22 -18.65
N GLY A 316 -1.29 -13.17 -19.35
CA GLY A 316 -1.71 -12.93 -20.74
C GLY A 316 -3.16 -12.51 -20.93
N GLN A 317 -3.88 -12.22 -19.86
CA GLN A 317 -5.26 -11.75 -19.89
C GLN A 317 -5.35 -10.29 -19.46
N VAL A 318 -6.28 -9.55 -20.07
CA VAL A 318 -6.62 -8.20 -19.61
C VAL A 318 -7.33 -8.29 -18.26
N VAL A 319 -6.86 -7.52 -17.29
CA VAL A 319 -7.47 -7.40 -15.96
C VAL A 319 -8.42 -6.19 -15.92
N CYS A 320 -7.93 -5.05 -16.36
CA CYS A 320 -8.71 -3.80 -16.53
C CYS A 320 -7.91 -2.78 -17.36
N SER A 321 -8.59 -1.73 -17.76
CA SER A 321 -8.02 -0.56 -18.44
C SER A 321 -8.54 0.73 -17.83
#